data_0bd5cabb293e1ab9ac1cfe7e275280f9
#
_entry.id   0bd5cabb293e1ab9ac1cfe7e275280f9
#
_cell.length_a   1.000
_cell.length_b   1.000
_cell.length_c   1.000
_cell.angle_alpha   90.00
_cell.angle_beta   90.00
_cell.angle_gamma   90.00
#
_symmetry.space_group_name_H-M   'P 1'
#
loop_
_entity.id
_entity.type
_entity.pdbx_description
1 polymer ?
#
loop_
_entity_poly.entity_id
_entity_poly.type
_entity_poly.pdbx_seq_one_letter_code
_entity_poly.pdbx_strand_id
1 'polypeptide(L)'
;MPILATSYANPPFFYLNGHFETILPSIWRKVDGVTYEREQIETPDSDFLNLDWSKVGGKQLLLVSHGLEGDSQRHYARGLVKLFNQKEIDVLVWNNRSCGGEINRQPILYHHGSAYDLDTVVKHVLSKTSYAGIFLSGISMGGAQTLNYLGQQGKNLSPLIQRAAVYSTPVHLPSSAATLRRPTNTFYARKFMGKLKKKMEAKGKQFPGLVDLDRLPQVRNFDEFDTEFTAKLHGFKDAADFYEKASPHTRIQDIGIPTLILNAKNDPLLGEECYPVAFAKSSELLFLEMPERGGHTGFTIPSSEFNYAEYRLLEFLTQS
;
A
#
# COMPACT_ATOMS: atom_id res chain seq x y z
N MET A 1 -14.39 -17.94 -11.30
CA MET A 1 -13.57 -18.65 -10.29
C MET A 1 -12.22 -17.92 -10.13
N PRO A 2 -12.08 -16.99 -9.27
CA PRO A 2 -10.91 -16.12 -9.36
C PRO A 2 -9.75 -16.41 -8.41
N ILE A 3 -9.44 -17.69 -8.15
CA ILE A 3 -8.07 -18.04 -7.76
C ILE A 3 -7.30 -18.27 -9.05
N LEU A 4 -6.33 -17.40 -9.30
CA LEU A 4 -5.52 -17.45 -10.50
C LEU A 4 -4.31 -18.37 -10.30
N ALA A 5 -4.00 -19.15 -11.33
CA ALA A 5 -2.72 -19.83 -11.38
C ALA A 5 -1.61 -18.80 -11.60
N THR A 6 -0.52 -18.93 -10.86
CA THR A 6 0.63 -18.06 -11.05
C THR A 6 1.53 -18.55 -12.16
N SER A 7 2.06 -17.62 -12.95
CA SER A 7 3.15 -17.87 -13.89
C SER A 7 4.53 -17.47 -13.32
N TYR A 8 4.58 -17.04 -12.06
CA TYR A 8 5.83 -16.64 -11.43
C TYR A 8 6.78 -17.81 -11.32
N ALA A 9 7.89 -17.71 -12.05
CA ALA A 9 8.99 -18.64 -11.92
C ALA A 9 9.72 -18.42 -10.59
N ASN A 10 10.50 -19.42 -10.17
CA ASN A 10 11.27 -19.31 -8.95
C ASN A 10 12.22 -18.10 -9.00
N PRO A 11 12.35 -17.36 -7.88
CA PRO A 11 13.34 -16.30 -7.75
C PRO A 11 14.76 -16.86 -7.87
N PRO A 12 15.81 -16.01 -7.99
CA PRO A 12 17.19 -16.46 -8.01
C PRO A 12 17.48 -17.45 -6.88
N PHE A 13 18.28 -18.48 -7.15
CA PHE A 13 18.55 -19.59 -6.21
C PHE A 13 19.10 -19.13 -4.85
N PHE A 14 19.84 -18.01 -4.81
CA PHE A 14 20.39 -17.42 -3.59
C PHE A 14 19.35 -16.70 -2.70
N TYR A 15 18.13 -16.53 -3.17
CA TYR A 15 17.01 -16.06 -2.37
C TYR A 15 16.43 -17.23 -1.59
N LEU A 16 17.06 -17.58 -0.47
CA LEU A 16 16.83 -18.82 0.28
C LEU A 16 15.40 -18.92 0.87
N ASN A 17 14.79 -17.79 1.21
CA ASN A 17 13.46 -17.74 1.83
C ASN A 17 12.80 -16.35 1.64
N GLY A 18 11.56 -16.20 2.13
CA GLY A 18 10.80 -14.96 2.04
C GLY A 18 11.48 -13.73 2.64
N HIS A 19 12.34 -13.89 3.66
CA HIS A 19 13.10 -12.78 4.23
C HIS A 19 14.14 -12.24 3.24
N PHE A 20 14.91 -13.13 2.60
CA PHE A 20 15.88 -12.71 1.57
C PHE A 20 15.17 -12.08 0.38
N GLU A 21 14.05 -12.66 -0.05
CA GLU A 21 13.23 -12.12 -1.14
C GLU A 21 12.64 -10.74 -0.81
N THR A 22 12.45 -10.43 0.46
CA THR A 22 11.98 -9.13 0.94
C THR A 22 13.11 -8.11 1.06
N ILE A 23 14.22 -8.52 1.69
CA ILE A 23 15.28 -7.59 2.09
C ILE A 23 16.17 -7.22 0.92
N LEU A 24 16.63 -8.22 0.13
CA LEU A 24 17.62 -7.97 -0.92
C LEU A 24 17.12 -7.01 -2.00
N PRO A 25 15.90 -7.15 -2.56
CA PRO A 25 15.38 -6.17 -3.52
C PRO A 25 15.24 -4.77 -2.89
N SER A 26 14.86 -4.69 -1.63
CA SER A 26 14.71 -3.40 -0.93
C SER A 26 16.01 -2.62 -0.75
N ILE A 27 17.16 -3.32 -0.82
CA ILE A 27 18.52 -2.73 -0.68
C ILE A 27 19.17 -2.51 -2.04
N TRP A 28 19.08 -3.49 -2.93
CA TRP A 28 19.89 -3.52 -4.16
C TRP A 28 19.15 -3.00 -5.39
N ARG A 29 17.82 -3.15 -5.42
CA ARG A 29 17.08 -2.74 -6.61
C ARG A 29 17.02 -1.22 -6.71
N LYS A 30 17.60 -0.73 -7.79
CA LYS A 30 17.50 0.66 -8.23
C LYS A 30 16.70 0.72 -9.51
N VAL A 31 15.85 1.71 -9.64
CA VAL A 31 15.07 1.97 -10.85
C VAL A 31 15.36 3.40 -11.27
N ASP A 32 16.12 3.55 -12.34
CA ASP A 32 16.52 4.85 -12.87
C ASP A 32 15.58 5.31 -14.00
N GLY A 33 15.69 6.59 -14.39
CA GLY A 33 14.94 7.16 -15.50
C GLY A 33 13.48 7.49 -15.18
N VAL A 34 13.12 7.59 -13.90
CA VAL A 34 11.80 8.07 -13.47
C VAL A 34 11.93 9.51 -12.98
N THR A 35 11.11 10.39 -13.52
CA THR A 35 10.99 11.79 -13.10
C THR A 35 9.58 12.08 -12.66
N TYR A 36 9.43 13.00 -11.71
CA TYR A 36 8.13 13.41 -11.20
C TYR A 36 7.96 14.93 -11.27
N GLU A 37 6.76 15.33 -11.59
CA GLU A 37 6.24 16.67 -11.35
C GLU A 37 5.38 16.62 -10.08
N ARG A 38 5.79 17.37 -9.05
CA ARG A 38 5.06 17.39 -7.78
C ARG A 38 3.98 18.44 -7.78
N GLU A 39 2.77 18.00 -7.40
CA GLU A 39 1.64 18.84 -7.06
C GLU A 39 1.31 18.65 -5.58
N GLN A 40 0.98 19.72 -4.87
CA GLN A 40 0.44 19.64 -3.52
C GLN A 40 -1.05 19.99 -3.55
N ILE A 41 -1.89 19.18 -2.92
CA ILE A 41 -3.33 19.43 -2.80
C ILE A 41 -3.72 19.57 -1.33
N GLU A 42 -4.74 20.37 -1.06
CA GLU A 42 -5.33 20.47 0.27
C GLU A 42 -6.34 19.35 0.52
N THR A 43 -6.40 18.88 1.76
CA THR A 43 -7.39 17.92 2.25
C THR A 43 -8.55 18.64 2.93
N PRO A 44 -9.73 18.01 3.07
CA PRO A 44 -10.90 18.64 3.73
C PRO A 44 -10.68 19.09 5.16
N ASP A 45 -9.69 18.53 5.86
CA ASP A 45 -9.30 18.90 7.22
C ASP A 45 -8.16 19.94 7.27
N SER A 46 -7.93 20.68 6.18
CA SER A 46 -6.90 21.73 6.05
C SER A 46 -5.46 21.20 6.20
N ASP A 47 -5.25 19.94 5.91
CA ASP A 47 -3.94 19.33 5.73
C ASP A 47 -3.53 19.37 4.25
N PHE A 48 -2.49 18.63 3.87
CA PHE A 48 -2.07 18.51 2.48
C PHE A 48 -1.59 17.10 2.13
N LEU A 49 -1.65 16.79 0.84
CA LEU A 49 -1.05 15.59 0.25
C LEU A 49 -0.14 15.99 -0.92
N ASN A 50 1.01 15.34 -1.01
CA ASN A 50 1.93 15.50 -2.13
C ASN A 50 1.66 14.43 -3.19
N LEU A 51 1.39 14.87 -4.39
CA LEU A 51 1.11 14.07 -5.58
C LEU A 51 2.30 14.14 -6.53
N ASP A 52 2.92 13.01 -6.81
CA ASP A 52 4.06 12.90 -7.71
C ASP A 52 3.60 12.30 -9.04
N TRP A 53 3.47 13.16 -10.03
CA TRP A 53 3.01 12.82 -11.38
C TRP A 53 4.16 12.42 -12.28
N SER A 54 3.99 11.35 -13.05
CA SER A 54 4.85 11.00 -14.18
C SER A 54 3.98 10.86 -15.42
N LYS A 55 3.93 11.93 -16.22
CA LYS A 55 3.07 12.07 -17.38
C LYS A 55 3.85 11.82 -18.67
N VAL A 56 3.28 10.99 -19.54
CA VAL A 56 3.77 10.68 -20.89
C VAL A 56 2.73 11.02 -21.97
N GLY A 57 1.62 11.66 -21.57
CA GLY A 57 0.51 12.01 -22.45
C GLY A 57 -0.46 10.87 -22.70
N GLY A 58 -0.53 9.92 -21.80
CA GLY A 58 -1.40 8.77 -21.86
C GLY A 58 -2.89 9.14 -21.71
N LYS A 59 -3.76 8.31 -22.31
CA LYS A 59 -5.23 8.44 -22.13
C LYS A 59 -5.75 7.74 -20.88
N GLN A 60 -4.92 6.95 -20.22
CA GLN A 60 -5.22 6.22 -18.99
C GLN A 60 -4.27 6.65 -17.88
N LEU A 61 -4.72 6.50 -16.64
CA LEU A 61 -3.95 6.82 -15.45
C LEU A 61 -3.85 5.60 -14.54
N LEU A 62 -2.65 5.31 -14.06
CA LEU A 62 -2.43 4.47 -12.89
C LEU A 62 -2.23 5.35 -11.65
N LEU A 63 -3.09 5.19 -10.64
CA LEU A 63 -2.94 5.83 -9.33
C LEU A 63 -2.36 4.81 -8.33
N VAL A 64 -1.22 5.15 -7.72
CA VAL A 64 -0.43 4.24 -6.88
C VAL A 64 -0.41 4.70 -5.43
N SER A 65 -0.76 3.80 -4.51
CA SER A 65 -0.67 3.94 -3.05
C SER A 65 0.53 3.17 -2.52
N HIS A 66 1.49 3.84 -1.90
CA HIS A 66 2.72 3.21 -1.39
C HIS A 66 2.54 2.53 -0.04
N GLY A 67 3.50 1.67 0.35
CA GLY A 67 3.51 0.95 1.63
C GLY A 67 3.91 1.81 2.84
N LEU A 68 3.82 1.21 4.03
CA LEU A 68 4.16 1.84 5.31
C LEU A 68 5.56 2.47 5.28
N GLU A 69 5.65 3.75 5.67
CA GLU A 69 6.91 4.52 5.69
C GLU A 69 7.64 4.54 4.32
N GLY A 70 6.87 4.36 3.25
CA GLY A 70 7.31 4.56 1.88
C GLY A 70 7.01 5.96 1.36
N ASP A 71 7.29 6.15 0.07
CA ASP A 71 7.02 7.34 -0.72
C ASP A 71 7.10 6.98 -2.22
N SER A 72 6.95 7.94 -3.11
CA SER A 72 7.07 7.79 -4.56
C SER A 72 8.47 7.33 -5.03
N GLN A 73 9.52 7.54 -4.21
CA GLN A 73 10.89 7.19 -4.55
C GLN A 73 11.25 5.73 -4.25
N ARG A 74 10.34 4.96 -3.66
CA ARG A 74 10.60 3.53 -3.40
C ARG A 74 10.73 2.75 -4.71
N HIS A 75 11.65 1.79 -4.73
CA HIS A 75 11.96 1.00 -5.92
C HIS A 75 10.71 0.37 -6.58
N TYR A 76 9.76 -0.09 -5.78
CA TYR A 76 8.52 -0.69 -6.28
C TYR A 76 7.57 0.35 -6.92
N ALA A 77 7.49 1.56 -6.37
CA ALA A 77 6.70 2.63 -6.96
C ALA A 77 7.33 3.10 -8.28
N ARG A 78 8.64 3.36 -8.27
CA ARG A 78 9.39 3.73 -9.48
C ARG A 78 9.33 2.64 -10.56
N GLY A 79 9.34 1.36 -10.17
CA GLY A 79 9.19 0.23 -11.11
C GLY A 79 7.84 0.27 -11.83
N LEU A 80 6.74 0.46 -11.09
CA LEU A 80 5.42 0.65 -11.68
C LEU A 80 5.37 1.88 -12.60
N VAL A 81 5.88 3.02 -12.13
CA VAL A 81 5.93 4.25 -12.94
C VAL A 81 6.63 4.00 -14.27
N LYS A 82 7.84 3.45 -14.22
CA LYS A 82 8.63 3.22 -15.43
C LYS A 82 7.93 2.26 -16.40
N LEU A 83 7.40 1.15 -15.88
CA LEU A 83 6.75 0.14 -16.72
C LEU A 83 5.47 0.66 -17.38
N PHE A 84 4.62 1.37 -16.62
CA PHE A 84 3.37 1.89 -17.16
C PHE A 84 3.60 3.06 -18.12
N ASN A 85 4.58 3.93 -17.86
CA ASN A 85 4.96 4.98 -18.81
C ASN A 85 5.45 4.41 -20.14
N GLN A 86 6.17 3.26 -20.14
CA GLN A 86 6.55 2.55 -21.38
C GLN A 86 5.34 2.01 -22.17
N LYS A 87 4.17 1.96 -21.57
CA LYS A 87 2.88 1.57 -22.18
C LYS A 87 1.95 2.76 -22.42
N GLU A 88 2.51 3.97 -22.45
CA GLU A 88 1.77 5.22 -22.69
C GLU A 88 0.64 5.43 -21.66
N ILE A 89 0.82 4.97 -20.42
CA ILE A 89 -0.10 5.19 -19.30
C ILE A 89 0.58 6.18 -18.35
N ASP A 90 -0.10 7.28 -18.04
CA ASP A 90 0.34 8.24 -17.04
C ASP A 90 0.27 7.60 -15.64
N VAL A 91 1.16 8.00 -14.76
CA VAL A 91 1.19 7.46 -13.39
C VAL A 91 1.20 8.60 -12.38
N LEU A 92 0.35 8.47 -11.37
CA LEU A 92 0.32 9.30 -10.18
C LEU A 92 0.67 8.45 -8.96
N VAL A 93 1.74 8.79 -8.26
CA VAL A 93 2.03 8.23 -6.94
C VAL A 93 1.71 9.29 -5.90
N TRP A 94 0.69 9.06 -5.07
CA TRP A 94 0.38 9.97 -3.99
C TRP A 94 1.15 9.56 -2.72
N ASN A 95 1.60 10.56 -1.96
CA ASN A 95 2.35 10.33 -0.73
C ASN A 95 1.43 10.51 0.48
N ASN A 96 1.37 9.50 1.34
CA ASN A 96 0.66 9.58 2.61
C ASN A 96 1.17 10.75 3.45
N ARG A 97 0.35 11.25 4.37
CA ARG A 97 0.69 12.34 5.31
C ARG A 97 2.07 12.11 5.93
N SER A 98 2.91 13.12 5.94
CA SER A 98 4.31 13.04 6.41
C SER A 98 5.22 12.04 5.69
N CYS A 99 4.87 11.58 4.49
CA CYS A 99 5.71 10.68 3.68
C CYS A 99 6.35 11.36 2.47
N GLY A 100 5.82 12.47 2.00
CA GLY A 100 6.32 13.21 0.83
C GLY A 100 7.51 14.14 1.09
N GLY A 101 8.22 14.00 2.22
CA GLY A 101 9.36 14.85 2.61
C GLY A 101 9.02 15.86 3.70
N GLU A 102 7.81 16.37 3.75
CA GLU A 102 7.34 17.35 4.72
C GLU A 102 6.40 16.71 5.76
N ILE A 103 6.48 17.21 7.00
CA ILE A 103 5.53 16.82 8.05
C ILE A 103 4.19 17.51 7.77
N ASN A 104 3.11 16.74 7.77
CA ASN A 104 1.77 17.24 7.55
C ASN A 104 1.32 18.21 8.65
N ARG A 105 0.29 19.01 8.36
CA ARG A 105 -0.17 20.10 9.26
C ARG A 105 -1.00 19.58 10.44
N GLN A 106 -1.84 18.56 10.21
CA GLN A 106 -2.73 18.01 11.22
C GLN A 106 -2.03 17.03 12.17
N PRO A 107 -2.54 16.80 13.39
CA PRO A 107 -1.94 15.86 14.34
C PRO A 107 -1.97 14.41 13.87
N ILE A 108 -3.00 14.03 13.12
CA ILE A 108 -3.14 12.68 12.60
C ILE A 108 -2.09 12.37 11.53
N LEU A 109 -1.61 11.14 11.51
CA LEU A 109 -0.78 10.61 10.44
C LEU A 109 -1.67 9.84 9.45
N TYR A 110 -1.25 8.68 9.06
CA TYR A 110 -1.94 7.77 8.15
C TYR A 110 -1.93 6.36 8.73
N HIS A 111 -2.84 5.53 8.25
CA HIS A 111 -2.91 4.12 8.64
C HIS A 111 -3.55 3.27 7.52
N HIS A 112 -3.61 1.96 7.71
CA HIS A 112 -4.13 0.99 6.74
C HIS A 112 -5.58 1.25 6.30
N GLY A 113 -6.38 1.87 7.16
CA GLY A 113 -7.77 2.22 6.86
C GLY A 113 -7.97 3.66 6.37
N SER A 114 -6.91 4.43 6.10
CA SER A 114 -6.98 5.85 5.66
C SER A 114 -7.48 5.98 4.21
N ALA A 115 -8.67 5.47 3.93
CA ALA A 115 -9.29 5.58 2.61
C ALA A 115 -9.74 7.01 2.27
N TYR A 116 -9.93 7.87 3.27
CA TYR A 116 -10.35 9.27 3.10
C TYR A 116 -9.30 10.13 2.37
N ASP A 117 -8.01 9.87 2.58
CA ASP A 117 -6.95 10.58 1.86
C ASP A 117 -6.92 10.13 0.38
N LEU A 118 -7.06 8.82 0.12
CA LEU A 118 -7.17 8.30 -1.23
C LEU A 118 -8.44 8.82 -1.94
N ASP A 119 -9.55 8.93 -1.24
CA ASP A 119 -10.79 9.55 -1.77
C ASP A 119 -10.57 11.01 -2.18
N THR A 120 -9.83 11.77 -1.37
CA THR A 120 -9.44 13.15 -1.71
C THR A 120 -8.61 13.19 -2.99
N VAL A 121 -7.61 12.32 -3.13
CA VAL A 121 -6.78 12.22 -4.35
C VAL A 121 -7.62 11.83 -5.56
N VAL A 122 -8.49 10.83 -5.43
CA VAL A 122 -9.36 10.38 -6.53
C VAL A 122 -10.30 11.50 -6.97
N LYS A 123 -10.96 12.20 -6.04
CA LYS A 123 -11.83 13.35 -6.35
C LYS A 123 -11.08 14.47 -7.06
N HIS A 124 -9.85 14.76 -6.61
CA HIS A 124 -9.00 15.75 -7.27
C HIS A 124 -8.69 15.34 -8.72
N VAL A 125 -8.28 14.09 -8.95
CA VAL A 125 -8.02 13.55 -10.28
C VAL A 125 -9.27 13.65 -11.16
N LEU A 126 -10.41 13.18 -10.69
CA LEU A 126 -11.67 13.18 -11.43
C LEU A 126 -12.14 14.61 -11.80
N SER A 127 -11.84 15.61 -10.95
CA SER A 127 -12.24 17.00 -11.20
C SER A 127 -11.37 17.74 -12.20
N LYS A 128 -10.12 17.31 -12.39
CA LYS A 128 -9.11 18.06 -13.17
C LYS A 128 -8.63 17.37 -14.45
N THR A 129 -9.00 16.12 -14.67
CA THR A 129 -8.43 15.32 -15.75
C THR A 129 -9.50 14.77 -16.69
N SER A 130 -9.09 14.50 -17.92
CA SER A 130 -9.92 13.91 -18.98
C SER A 130 -9.46 12.49 -19.35
N TYR A 131 -8.94 11.72 -18.38
CA TYR A 131 -8.57 10.34 -18.63
C TYR A 131 -9.76 9.49 -19.05
N ALA A 132 -9.55 8.62 -20.02
CA ALA A 132 -10.56 7.67 -20.48
C ALA A 132 -10.76 6.48 -19.51
N GLY A 133 -9.80 6.25 -18.63
CA GLY A 133 -9.84 5.22 -17.60
C GLY A 133 -8.77 5.43 -16.53
N ILE A 134 -9.10 5.02 -15.31
CA ILE A 134 -8.21 5.09 -14.15
C ILE A 134 -8.07 3.70 -13.56
N PHE A 135 -6.85 3.31 -13.30
CA PHE A 135 -6.50 2.09 -12.57
C PHE A 135 -6.00 2.46 -11.17
N LEU A 136 -6.37 1.66 -10.17
CA LEU A 136 -5.84 1.80 -8.82
C LEU A 136 -4.85 0.69 -8.51
N SER A 137 -3.72 1.06 -7.91
CA SER A 137 -2.75 0.09 -7.41
C SER A 137 -2.31 0.45 -6.00
N GLY A 138 -2.08 -0.58 -5.19
CA GLY A 138 -1.59 -0.40 -3.84
C GLY A 138 -0.58 -1.48 -3.44
N ILE A 139 0.43 -1.06 -2.68
CA ILE A 139 1.51 -1.91 -2.23
C ILE A 139 1.50 -1.99 -0.71
N SER A 140 1.45 -3.20 -0.14
CA SER A 140 1.48 -3.39 1.31
C SER A 140 0.35 -2.60 2.00
N MET A 141 0.65 -1.70 2.93
CA MET A 141 -0.34 -0.79 3.52
C MET A 141 -1.15 -0.02 2.46
N GLY A 142 -0.53 0.46 1.39
CA GLY A 142 -1.23 1.13 0.31
C GLY A 142 -2.24 0.22 -0.40
N GLY A 143 -1.97 -1.08 -0.44
CA GLY A 143 -2.94 -2.08 -0.90
C GLY A 143 -4.15 -2.16 0.03
N ALA A 144 -3.94 -2.14 1.35
CA ALA A 144 -5.03 -2.10 2.32
C ALA A 144 -5.87 -0.82 2.18
N GLN A 145 -5.22 0.34 2.00
CA GLN A 145 -5.92 1.61 1.75
C GLN A 145 -6.76 1.55 0.47
N THR A 146 -6.21 0.99 -0.62
CA THR A 146 -6.91 0.82 -1.90
C THR A 146 -8.13 -0.10 -1.75
N LEU A 147 -7.99 -1.26 -1.11
CA LEU A 147 -9.10 -2.18 -0.89
C LEU A 147 -10.19 -1.59 0.03
N ASN A 148 -9.78 -0.88 1.09
CA ASN A 148 -10.71 -0.17 1.97
C ASN A 148 -11.48 0.92 1.22
N TYR A 149 -10.79 1.71 0.37
CA TYR A 149 -11.44 2.71 -0.48
C TYR A 149 -12.47 2.08 -1.40
N LEU A 150 -12.09 1.04 -2.14
CA LEU A 150 -12.98 0.34 -3.07
C LEU A 150 -14.22 -0.23 -2.37
N GLY A 151 -14.02 -0.89 -1.22
CA GLY A 151 -15.13 -1.45 -0.46
C GLY A 151 -16.03 -0.37 0.16
N GLN A 152 -15.49 0.77 0.59
CA GLN A 152 -16.28 1.89 1.09
C GLN A 152 -17.10 2.58 -0.01
N GLN A 153 -16.54 2.72 -1.22
CA GLN A 153 -17.25 3.29 -2.35
C GLN A 153 -18.31 2.32 -2.90
N GLY A 154 -18.02 1.04 -2.95
CA GLY A 154 -18.94 0.02 -3.44
C GLY A 154 -19.58 0.43 -4.78
N LYS A 155 -20.89 0.53 -4.82
CA LYS A 155 -21.66 0.93 -6.01
C LYS A 155 -21.54 2.42 -6.38
N ASN A 156 -21.00 3.26 -5.48
CA ASN A 156 -20.81 4.70 -5.72
C ASN A 156 -19.45 5.02 -6.38
N LEU A 157 -18.65 3.99 -6.65
CA LEU A 157 -17.36 4.16 -7.32
C LEU A 157 -17.54 4.78 -8.70
N SER A 158 -16.71 5.77 -9.03
CA SER A 158 -16.73 6.39 -10.37
C SER A 158 -16.54 5.34 -11.47
N PRO A 159 -17.34 5.34 -12.53
CA PRO A 159 -17.19 4.40 -13.65
C PRO A 159 -15.87 4.59 -14.42
N LEU A 160 -15.15 5.68 -14.22
CA LEU A 160 -13.82 5.88 -14.77
C LEU A 160 -12.78 5.01 -14.08
N ILE A 161 -13.04 4.54 -12.85
CA ILE A 161 -12.16 3.59 -12.15
C ILE A 161 -12.55 2.19 -12.60
N GLN A 162 -11.72 1.62 -13.49
CA GLN A 162 -12.08 0.41 -14.24
C GLN A 162 -11.61 -0.87 -13.57
N ARG A 163 -10.41 -0.86 -13.01
CA ARG A 163 -9.77 -2.03 -12.39
C ARG A 163 -8.85 -1.62 -11.25
N ALA A 164 -8.59 -2.54 -10.35
CA ALA A 164 -7.59 -2.37 -9.30
C ALA A 164 -6.69 -3.60 -9.17
N ALA A 165 -5.44 -3.39 -8.74
CA ALA A 165 -4.53 -4.48 -8.44
C ALA A 165 -3.61 -4.11 -7.29
N VAL A 166 -3.56 -4.95 -6.28
CA VAL A 166 -2.74 -4.74 -5.08
C VAL A 166 -1.84 -5.93 -4.83
N TYR A 167 -0.68 -5.71 -4.21
CA TYR A 167 0.21 -6.83 -3.88
C TYR A 167 0.91 -6.67 -2.53
N SER A 168 1.32 -7.80 -1.97
CA SER A 168 1.89 -7.89 -0.63
C SER A 168 1.01 -7.19 0.42
N THR A 169 -0.31 -7.35 0.29
CA THR A 169 -1.30 -6.54 0.99
C THR A 169 -1.78 -7.24 2.25
N PRO A 170 -1.71 -6.61 3.43
CA PRO A 170 -2.28 -7.13 4.66
C PRO A 170 -3.81 -6.95 4.63
N VAL A 171 -4.52 -7.95 4.12
CA VAL A 171 -6.00 -7.95 4.04
C VAL A 171 -6.62 -8.07 5.43
N HIS A 172 -5.93 -8.75 6.36
CA HIS A 172 -6.35 -8.95 7.74
C HIS A 172 -5.24 -8.49 8.69
N LEU A 173 -5.42 -7.31 9.29
CA LEU A 173 -4.38 -6.68 10.14
C LEU A 173 -4.10 -7.44 11.43
N PRO A 174 -5.10 -8.02 12.14
CA PRO A 174 -4.81 -8.79 13.36
C PRO A 174 -3.81 -9.92 13.10
N SER A 175 -3.94 -10.68 11.99
CA SER A 175 -3.02 -11.77 11.66
C SER A 175 -1.65 -11.26 11.20
N SER A 176 -1.60 -10.14 10.48
CA SER A 176 -0.32 -9.51 10.12
C SER A 176 0.41 -8.96 11.34
N ALA A 177 -0.30 -8.33 12.28
CA ALA A 177 0.27 -7.88 13.55
C ALA A 177 0.82 -9.07 14.37
N ALA A 178 0.07 -10.17 14.44
CA ALA A 178 0.54 -11.40 15.07
C ALA A 178 1.80 -11.95 14.40
N THR A 179 1.88 -11.90 13.08
CA THR A 179 3.07 -12.30 12.33
C THR A 179 4.25 -11.38 12.59
N LEU A 180 4.06 -10.06 12.65
CA LEU A 180 5.11 -9.09 12.98
C LEU A 180 5.67 -9.24 14.41
N ARG A 181 4.90 -9.82 15.35
CA ARG A 181 5.38 -10.14 16.72
C ARG A 181 6.34 -11.32 16.77
N ARG A 182 6.43 -12.14 15.72
CA ARG A 182 7.35 -13.30 15.70
C ARG A 182 8.80 -12.82 15.81
N PRO A 183 9.66 -13.52 16.57
CA PRO A 183 11.08 -13.16 16.74
C PRO A 183 11.82 -12.98 15.41
N THR A 184 11.49 -13.77 14.40
CA THR A 184 12.06 -13.70 13.04
C THR A 184 11.77 -12.37 12.35
N ASN A 185 10.74 -11.63 12.76
CA ASN A 185 10.29 -10.37 12.17
C ASN A 185 10.73 -9.12 12.96
N THR A 186 11.50 -9.29 14.03
CA THR A 186 11.97 -8.19 14.90
C THR A 186 12.70 -7.10 14.11
N PHE A 187 13.45 -7.47 13.07
CA PHE A 187 14.15 -6.50 12.21
C PHE A 187 13.20 -5.55 11.51
N TYR A 188 12.12 -6.07 10.92
CA TYR A 188 11.11 -5.24 10.24
C TYR A 188 10.40 -4.34 11.25
N ALA A 189 9.95 -4.91 12.37
CA ALA A 189 9.27 -4.19 13.42
C ALA A 189 10.13 -3.02 13.93
N ARG A 190 11.40 -3.23 14.21
CA ARG A 190 12.33 -2.18 14.66
C ARG A 190 12.54 -1.09 13.60
N LYS A 191 12.69 -1.48 12.32
CA LYS A 191 12.90 -0.55 11.21
C LYS A 191 11.71 0.41 11.03
N PHE A 192 10.49 -0.14 11.01
CA PHE A 192 9.27 0.68 10.89
C PHE A 192 9.03 1.52 12.13
N MET A 193 9.14 0.92 13.33
CA MET A 193 8.97 1.61 14.60
C MET A 193 9.90 2.80 14.75
N GLY A 194 11.16 2.66 14.34
CA GLY A 194 12.13 3.76 14.39
C GLY A 194 11.71 4.98 13.57
N LYS A 195 11.10 4.75 12.40
CA LYS A 195 10.58 5.84 11.56
C LYS A 195 9.30 6.46 12.13
N LEU A 196 8.36 5.62 12.57
CA LEU A 196 7.11 6.08 13.18
C LEU A 196 7.36 6.90 14.45
N LYS A 197 8.27 6.46 15.32
CA LYS A 197 8.67 7.22 16.52
C LYS A 197 9.21 8.61 16.17
N LYS A 198 10.05 8.73 15.15
CA LYS A 198 10.57 10.03 14.68
C LYS A 198 9.44 10.97 14.22
N LYS A 199 8.43 10.43 13.53
CA LYS A 199 7.26 11.22 13.14
C LYS A 199 6.44 11.64 14.36
N MET A 200 6.26 10.75 15.33
CA MET A 200 5.57 11.09 16.58
C MET A 200 6.33 12.12 17.42
N GLU A 201 7.66 12.07 17.45
CA GLU A 201 8.49 13.13 18.07
C GLU A 201 8.25 14.49 17.40
N ALA A 202 8.21 14.52 16.06
CA ALA A 202 7.93 15.75 15.33
C ALA A 202 6.50 16.25 15.61
N LYS A 203 5.51 15.35 15.67
CA LYS A 203 4.12 15.68 16.00
C LYS A 203 3.97 16.19 17.44
N GLY A 204 4.65 15.58 18.40
CA GLY A 204 4.63 16.04 19.78
C GLY A 204 5.20 17.45 19.98
N LYS A 205 6.22 17.82 19.16
CA LYS A 205 6.75 19.20 19.14
C LYS A 205 5.77 20.17 18.47
N GLN A 206 5.08 19.73 17.41
CA GLN A 206 4.09 20.53 16.68
C GLN A 206 2.79 20.72 17.48
N PHE A 207 2.41 19.73 18.27
CA PHE A 207 1.17 19.70 19.08
C PHE A 207 1.46 19.33 20.54
N PRO A 208 2.06 20.26 21.32
CA PRO A 208 2.36 20.00 22.73
C PRO A 208 1.10 19.62 23.52
N GLY A 209 1.20 18.53 24.29
CA GLY A 209 0.09 18.01 25.10
C GLY A 209 -0.87 17.05 24.41
N LEU A 210 -0.83 16.95 23.07
CA LEU A 210 -1.64 15.99 22.32
C LEU A 210 -0.95 14.62 22.18
N VAL A 211 0.38 14.63 22.03
CA VAL A 211 1.21 13.42 21.93
C VAL A 211 2.05 13.33 23.20
N ASP A 212 1.86 12.25 23.94
CA ASP A 212 2.66 11.97 25.14
C ASP A 212 4.06 11.48 24.73
N LEU A 213 5.00 12.42 24.66
CA LEU A 213 6.39 12.12 24.31
C LEU A 213 7.13 11.28 25.36
N ASP A 214 6.69 11.31 26.63
CA ASP A 214 7.32 10.52 27.69
C ASP A 214 6.99 9.03 27.56
N ARG A 215 5.87 8.71 26.92
CA ARG A 215 5.48 7.33 26.58
C ARG A 215 6.25 6.76 25.39
N LEU A 216 6.70 7.59 24.48
CA LEU A 216 7.31 7.16 23.21
C LEU A 216 8.57 6.27 23.37
N PRO A 217 9.52 6.55 24.28
CA PRO A 217 10.65 5.66 24.54
C PRO A 217 10.24 4.30 25.12
N GLN A 218 9.12 4.24 25.85
CA GLN A 218 8.63 3.07 26.55
C GLN A 218 7.98 2.04 25.62
N VAL A 219 7.48 2.49 24.46
CA VAL A 219 6.82 1.64 23.45
C VAL A 219 7.84 0.69 22.79
N ARG A 220 7.55 -0.60 22.81
CA ARG A 220 8.49 -1.67 22.37
C ARG A 220 8.03 -2.40 21.10
N ASN A 221 6.73 -2.39 20.81
CA ASN A 221 6.12 -3.12 19.70
C ASN A 221 4.97 -2.34 19.08
N PHE A 222 4.41 -2.86 17.98
CA PHE A 222 3.33 -2.20 17.25
C PHE A 222 2.04 -2.09 18.07
N ASP A 223 1.68 -3.10 18.86
CA ASP A 223 0.44 -3.04 19.65
C ASP A 223 0.47 -1.90 20.67
N GLU A 224 1.63 -1.71 21.32
CA GLU A 224 1.84 -0.60 22.25
C GLU A 224 1.83 0.75 21.50
N PHE A 225 2.49 0.82 20.33
CA PHE A 225 2.52 2.03 19.51
C PHE A 225 1.12 2.40 19.01
N ASP A 226 0.41 1.41 18.48
CA ASP A 226 -0.89 1.63 17.90
C ASP A 226 -1.95 1.95 18.97
N THR A 227 -1.82 1.36 20.17
CA THR A 227 -2.70 1.74 21.31
C THR A 227 -2.42 3.15 21.80
N GLU A 228 -1.14 3.51 21.99
CA GLU A 228 -0.78 4.79 22.59
C GLU A 228 -0.91 5.97 21.62
N PHE A 229 -0.66 5.75 20.32
CA PHE A 229 -0.62 6.84 19.35
C PHE A 229 -1.67 6.69 18.23
N THR A 230 -1.61 5.63 17.44
CA THR A 230 -2.51 5.47 16.29
C THR A 230 -3.96 5.48 16.71
N ALA A 231 -4.33 4.66 17.71
CA ALA A 231 -5.71 4.57 18.16
C ALA A 231 -6.22 5.90 18.75
N LYS A 232 -5.45 6.53 19.62
CA LYS A 232 -5.84 7.80 20.24
C LYS A 232 -6.01 8.94 19.24
N LEU A 233 -5.08 9.06 18.26
CA LEU A 233 -5.14 10.13 17.28
C LEU A 233 -6.26 9.94 16.25
N HIS A 234 -6.67 8.69 15.98
CA HIS A 234 -7.68 8.37 14.97
C HIS A 234 -9.03 7.94 15.57
N GLY A 235 -9.21 8.01 16.89
CA GLY A 235 -10.49 7.74 17.56
C GLY A 235 -10.84 6.24 17.65
N PHE A 236 -9.85 5.35 17.62
CA PHE A 236 -10.01 3.95 17.94
C PHE A 236 -9.84 3.73 19.45
N LYS A 237 -10.43 2.67 19.99
CA LYS A 237 -10.35 2.32 21.40
C LYS A 237 -8.91 1.91 21.81
N ASP A 238 -8.31 1.05 21.02
CA ASP A 238 -6.98 0.47 21.20
C ASP A 238 -6.46 -0.13 19.89
N ALA A 239 -5.29 -0.76 19.90
CA ALA A 239 -4.73 -1.41 18.72
C ALA A 239 -5.62 -2.52 18.15
N ALA A 240 -6.32 -3.28 18.98
CA ALA A 240 -7.19 -4.36 18.52
C ALA A 240 -8.41 -3.81 17.75
N ASP A 241 -9.05 -2.79 18.27
CA ASP A 241 -10.14 -2.07 17.62
C ASP A 241 -9.67 -1.41 16.30
N PHE A 242 -8.47 -0.83 16.32
CA PHE A 242 -7.84 -0.29 15.11
C PHE A 242 -7.61 -1.39 14.06
N TYR A 243 -6.97 -2.50 14.42
CA TYR A 243 -6.68 -3.57 13.48
C TYR A 243 -7.96 -4.15 12.86
N GLU A 244 -8.98 -4.37 13.66
CA GLU A 244 -10.25 -4.90 13.16
C GLU A 244 -10.92 -3.92 12.19
N LYS A 245 -11.08 -2.66 12.58
CA LYS A 245 -11.81 -1.66 11.78
C LYS A 245 -11.04 -1.18 10.54
N ALA A 246 -9.71 -1.20 10.58
CA ALA A 246 -8.86 -0.78 9.47
C ALA A 246 -8.54 -1.91 8.49
N SER A 247 -8.92 -3.15 8.79
CA SER A 247 -8.69 -4.31 7.94
C SER A 247 -9.60 -4.32 6.72
N PRO A 248 -9.07 -4.51 5.50
CA PRO A 248 -9.89 -4.62 4.30
C PRO A 248 -10.86 -5.81 4.29
N HIS A 249 -10.54 -6.91 4.98
CA HIS A 249 -11.35 -8.14 4.97
C HIS A 249 -12.82 -7.88 5.32
N THR A 250 -13.13 -6.84 6.09
CA THR A 250 -14.49 -6.47 6.46
C THR A 250 -15.29 -5.81 5.34
N ARG A 251 -14.63 -5.43 4.22
CA ARG A 251 -15.21 -4.65 3.12
C ARG A 251 -14.95 -5.19 1.73
N ILE A 252 -14.11 -6.21 1.57
CA ILE A 252 -13.75 -6.75 0.24
C ILE A 252 -14.96 -7.29 -0.53
N GLN A 253 -16.03 -7.70 0.15
CA GLN A 253 -17.27 -8.16 -0.47
C GLN A 253 -18.04 -7.04 -1.18
N ASP A 254 -17.79 -5.80 -0.81
CA ASP A 254 -18.48 -4.64 -1.36
C ASP A 254 -17.75 -4.03 -2.59
N ILE A 255 -16.60 -4.60 -2.96
CA ILE A 255 -15.81 -4.14 -4.11
C ILE A 255 -16.58 -4.42 -5.42
N GLY A 256 -16.86 -3.35 -6.16
CA GLY A 256 -17.70 -3.37 -7.36
C GLY A 256 -16.96 -3.43 -8.70
N ILE A 257 -15.63 -3.60 -8.71
CA ILE A 257 -14.81 -3.67 -9.93
C ILE A 257 -13.83 -4.85 -9.88
N PRO A 258 -13.36 -5.35 -11.05
CA PRO A 258 -12.33 -6.37 -11.08
C PRO A 258 -11.07 -5.94 -10.31
N THR A 259 -10.72 -6.71 -9.28
CA THR A 259 -9.63 -6.38 -8.36
C THR A 259 -8.75 -7.59 -8.13
N LEU A 260 -7.44 -7.46 -8.40
CA LEU A 260 -6.44 -8.48 -8.14
C LEU A 260 -5.77 -8.25 -6.77
N ILE A 261 -5.66 -9.32 -5.98
CA ILE A 261 -4.78 -9.40 -4.82
C ILE A 261 -3.68 -10.42 -5.14
N LEU A 262 -2.43 -9.95 -5.18
CA LEU A 262 -1.24 -10.78 -5.40
C LEU A 262 -0.40 -10.84 -4.12
N ASN A 263 -0.50 -11.94 -3.37
CA ASN A 263 0.21 -12.15 -2.12
C ASN A 263 1.02 -13.45 -2.18
N ALA A 264 2.35 -13.35 -2.03
CA ALA A 264 3.21 -14.53 -1.99
C ALA A 264 2.98 -15.32 -0.69
N LYS A 265 2.90 -16.66 -0.76
CA LYS A 265 2.68 -17.51 0.42
C LYS A 265 3.81 -17.46 1.45
N ASN A 266 5.03 -17.15 0.98
CA ASN A 266 6.20 -17.00 1.84
C ASN A 266 6.46 -15.56 2.30
N ASP A 267 5.49 -14.65 2.15
CA ASP A 267 5.62 -13.27 2.64
C ASP A 267 5.77 -13.26 4.17
N PRO A 268 6.91 -12.76 4.71
CA PRO A 268 7.16 -12.83 6.14
C PRO A 268 6.32 -11.86 6.98
N LEU A 269 5.57 -10.93 6.36
CA LEU A 269 4.78 -9.91 7.04
C LEU A 269 3.28 -10.19 7.02
N LEU A 270 2.83 -11.15 6.20
CA LEU A 270 1.43 -11.49 6.08
C LEU A 270 1.07 -12.71 6.93
N GLY A 271 -0.03 -12.64 7.66
CA GLY A 271 -0.62 -13.78 8.32
C GLY A 271 -1.52 -14.59 7.37
N GLU A 272 -1.95 -15.77 7.81
CA GLU A 272 -2.73 -16.70 7.00
C GLU A 272 -4.05 -16.09 6.51
N GLU A 273 -4.70 -15.29 7.35
CA GLU A 273 -5.99 -14.64 7.01
C GLU A 273 -5.83 -13.49 6.00
N CYS A 274 -4.60 -13.13 5.60
CA CYS A 274 -4.35 -12.20 4.50
C CYS A 274 -4.57 -12.82 3.12
N TYR A 275 -4.94 -14.08 3.06
CA TYR A 275 -5.25 -14.82 1.84
C TYR A 275 -6.75 -15.17 1.81
N PRO A 276 -7.63 -14.29 1.31
CA PRO A 276 -9.08 -14.47 1.38
C PRO A 276 -9.59 -15.51 0.39
N VAL A 277 -9.11 -16.75 0.50
CA VAL A 277 -9.35 -17.86 -0.44
C VAL A 277 -10.84 -18.18 -0.56
N ALA A 278 -11.54 -18.28 0.58
CA ALA A 278 -12.96 -18.62 0.59
C ALA A 278 -13.79 -17.56 -0.15
N PHE A 279 -13.48 -16.29 0.09
CA PHE A 279 -14.16 -15.18 -0.56
C PHE A 279 -13.82 -15.11 -2.06
N ALA A 280 -12.54 -15.23 -2.43
CA ALA A 280 -12.14 -15.25 -3.84
C ALA A 280 -12.82 -16.37 -4.65
N LYS A 281 -13.07 -17.54 -4.05
CA LYS A 281 -13.79 -18.65 -4.72
C LYS A 281 -15.24 -18.32 -5.04
N SER A 282 -15.89 -17.47 -4.27
CA SER A 282 -17.31 -17.09 -4.44
C SER A 282 -17.51 -15.76 -5.18
N SER A 283 -16.45 -14.97 -5.37
CA SER A 283 -16.52 -13.68 -6.05
C SER A 283 -16.26 -13.80 -7.55
N GLU A 284 -16.90 -12.97 -8.35
CA GLU A 284 -16.60 -12.79 -9.79
C GLU A 284 -15.64 -11.64 -10.03
N LEU A 285 -15.50 -10.73 -9.07
CA LEU A 285 -14.74 -9.49 -9.21
C LEU A 285 -13.40 -9.51 -8.44
N LEU A 286 -13.30 -10.33 -7.38
CA LEU A 286 -12.06 -10.41 -6.61
C LEU A 286 -11.19 -11.58 -7.10
N PHE A 287 -10.06 -11.28 -7.66
CA PHE A 287 -9.06 -12.23 -8.15
C PHE A 287 -7.93 -12.38 -7.14
N LEU A 288 -7.58 -13.61 -6.79
CA LEU A 288 -6.50 -13.91 -5.84
C LEU A 288 -5.42 -14.76 -6.51
N GLU A 289 -4.20 -14.27 -6.49
CA GLU A 289 -3.02 -14.99 -6.96
C GLU A 289 -2.01 -15.15 -5.82
N MET A 290 -1.57 -16.39 -5.58
CA MET A 290 -0.74 -16.74 -4.44
C MET A 290 0.48 -17.56 -4.88
N PRO A 291 1.53 -16.93 -5.44
CA PRO A 291 2.77 -17.62 -5.71
C PRO A 291 3.36 -18.22 -4.42
N GLU A 292 4.01 -19.37 -4.52
CA GLU A 292 4.70 -19.99 -3.38
C GLU A 292 5.80 -19.12 -2.82
N ARG A 293 6.44 -18.32 -3.70
CA ARG A 293 7.56 -17.45 -3.39
C ARG A 293 7.30 -16.03 -3.90
N GLY A 294 8.09 -15.05 -3.44
CA GLY A 294 7.97 -13.64 -3.80
C GLY A 294 8.35 -12.69 -2.68
N GLY A 295 8.28 -13.17 -1.43
CA GLY A 295 8.51 -12.36 -0.24
C GLY A 295 7.55 -11.18 -0.14
N HIS A 296 7.91 -10.18 0.65
CA HIS A 296 7.17 -8.92 0.74
C HIS A 296 7.71 -7.91 -0.27
N THR A 297 6.96 -7.64 -1.33
CA THR A 297 7.31 -6.71 -2.43
C THR A 297 8.54 -7.09 -3.28
N GLY A 298 9.06 -8.30 -3.16
CA GLY A 298 10.24 -8.73 -3.89
C GLY A 298 9.94 -9.14 -5.33
N PHE A 299 9.34 -10.31 -5.49
CA PHE A 299 8.91 -10.86 -6.78
C PHE A 299 9.96 -10.77 -7.90
N THR A 300 11.24 -10.96 -7.54
CA THR A 300 12.37 -10.73 -8.43
C THR A 300 12.39 -11.71 -9.59
N ILE A 301 12.51 -11.21 -10.82
CA ILE A 301 12.78 -11.99 -12.03
C ILE A 301 14.27 -11.84 -12.36
N PRO A 302 15.02 -12.94 -12.50
CA PRO A 302 16.42 -12.87 -12.90
C PRO A 302 16.61 -12.12 -14.22
N SER A 303 17.60 -11.24 -14.26
CA SER A 303 17.96 -10.46 -15.46
C SER A 303 16.88 -9.52 -16.01
N SER A 304 15.82 -9.24 -15.22
CA SER A 304 14.79 -8.27 -15.57
C SER A 304 14.91 -7.00 -14.70
N GLU A 305 14.69 -5.85 -15.33
CA GLU A 305 14.57 -4.57 -14.62
C GLU A 305 13.30 -4.52 -13.79
N PHE A 306 12.23 -5.16 -14.28
CA PHE A 306 10.94 -5.21 -13.63
C PHE A 306 10.75 -6.53 -12.88
N ASN A 307 9.99 -6.48 -11.80
CA ASN A 307 9.63 -7.67 -11.05
C ASN A 307 8.32 -8.29 -11.56
N TYR A 308 8.02 -9.50 -11.11
CA TYR A 308 6.80 -10.21 -11.52
C TYR A 308 5.53 -9.44 -11.17
N ALA A 309 5.46 -8.85 -9.96
CA ALA A 309 4.27 -8.12 -9.54
C ALA A 309 3.99 -6.95 -10.48
N GLU A 310 5.01 -6.20 -10.91
CA GLU A 310 4.82 -5.08 -11.84
C GLU A 310 4.27 -5.52 -13.19
N TYR A 311 4.82 -6.59 -13.78
CA TYR A 311 4.29 -7.16 -15.04
C TYR A 311 2.86 -7.69 -14.84
N ARG A 312 2.62 -8.39 -13.75
CA ARG A 312 1.31 -8.99 -13.48
C ARG A 312 0.21 -7.96 -13.24
N LEU A 313 0.56 -6.87 -12.55
CA LEU A 313 -0.34 -5.73 -12.40
C LEU A 313 -0.64 -5.08 -13.74
N LEU A 314 0.38 -4.82 -14.56
CA LEU A 314 0.16 -4.26 -15.91
C LEU A 314 -0.77 -5.15 -16.73
N GLU A 315 -0.48 -6.45 -16.80
CA GLU A 315 -1.31 -7.42 -17.52
C GLU A 315 -2.77 -7.38 -17.05
N PHE A 316 -3.01 -7.48 -15.73
CA PHE A 316 -4.35 -7.51 -15.19
C PHE A 316 -5.12 -6.20 -15.39
N LEU A 317 -4.47 -5.06 -15.19
CA LEU A 317 -5.12 -3.75 -15.26
C LEU A 317 -5.46 -3.34 -16.70
N THR A 318 -4.67 -3.81 -17.68
CA THR A 318 -4.87 -3.45 -19.11
C THR A 318 -5.63 -4.51 -19.92
N GLN A 319 -6.11 -5.57 -19.29
CA GLN A 319 -7.00 -6.53 -19.96
C GLN A 319 -8.28 -5.85 -20.43
N SER A 320 -8.63 -6.03 -21.68
CA SER A 320 -9.90 -5.59 -22.28
C SER A 320 -11.09 -6.44 -21.83
#